data_6ffbdf5334253407aceddade18d23381
#
_entry.id   6ffbdf5334253407aceddade18d23381
#
_cell.length_a   1.000
_cell.length_b   1.000
_cell.length_c   1.000
_cell.angle_alpha   90.00
_cell.angle_beta   90.00
_cell.angle_gamma   90.00
#
_symmetry.space_group_name_H-M   'P 1'
#
loop_
_entity.id
_entity.type
_entity.pdbx_description
1 polymer ?
#
loop_
_entity_poly.entity_id
_entity_poly.type
_entity_poly.pdbx_seq_one_letter_code
_entity_poly.pdbx_strand_id
1 'polypeptide(L)'
;MSCDLLVVGGGVFGLWIARHAAQRGLDTILIEKDRVGSGASGGLLGALIPHLPERWDAKKKFQFEALSSLPGLVRAVEEETGLDCGYRRCGRLMPLWKESFADIAAKQTAAAQQNWNTSETGFTWEIVERPPSEGWPAADAMPLGLVVDTLAARIDPRSYLAALRRSIESRVRIIEGEAFVACADGVVETSAGKRIMAARTMLSSGYETFPILGQMLGGDAASYGRPVKGQAALLEAELDDDLPLVFHDGTYVIVHDGGRVAVGSTSEQRFDAPFSTDAALDTVLDKARRLCPAIADAPVIERWAGLRPRAIGRNPMIGVLPDHPDIVVATGGFKITFGIAHKMAECVIDLATGGAPELPESFWLSSHLKSGKSKTGNN
;
A
#
# COMPACT_ATOMS: atom_id res chain seq x y z
N MET A 1 -20.85 22.59 -8.24
CA MET A 1 -19.96 22.80 -7.09
C MET A 1 -18.60 23.18 -7.64
N SER A 2 -17.77 23.92 -6.88
CA SER A 2 -16.39 24.25 -7.27
C SER A 2 -15.44 23.95 -6.11
N CYS A 3 -14.16 23.70 -6.43
CA CYS A 3 -13.08 23.50 -5.48
C CYS A 3 -11.71 23.76 -6.14
N ASP A 4 -10.68 23.95 -5.33
CA ASP A 4 -9.30 24.01 -5.81
C ASP A 4 -8.82 22.62 -6.24
N LEU A 5 -9.19 21.59 -5.46
CA LEU A 5 -8.71 20.24 -5.68
C LEU A 5 -9.82 19.19 -5.49
N LEU A 6 -10.01 18.36 -6.53
CA LEU A 6 -10.89 17.20 -6.47
C LEU A 6 -10.06 15.93 -6.37
N VAL A 7 -10.29 15.13 -5.32
CA VAL A 7 -9.68 13.82 -5.14
C VAL A 7 -10.69 12.75 -5.54
N VAL A 8 -10.32 11.89 -6.49
CA VAL A 8 -11.14 10.77 -6.96
C VAL A 8 -10.60 9.48 -6.36
N GLY A 9 -11.35 8.91 -5.41
CA GLY A 9 -11.02 7.67 -4.69
C GLY A 9 -10.64 7.91 -3.23
N GLY A 10 -11.38 7.26 -2.33
CA GLY A 10 -11.24 7.32 -0.87
C GLY A 10 -10.36 6.22 -0.27
N GLY A 11 -9.40 5.67 -1.01
CA GLY A 11 -8.38 4.77 -0.48
C GLY A 11 -7.29 5.51 0.29
N VAL A 12 -6.32 4.79 0.87
CA VAL A 12 -5.22 5.37 1.66
C VAL A 12 -4.47 6.48 0.90
N PHE A 13 -4.33 6.33 -0.42
CA PHE A 13 -3.67 7.32 -1.26
C PHE A 13 -4.48 8.62 -1.34
N GLY A 14 -5.78 8.51 -1.68
CA GLY A 14 -6.66 9.68 -1.77
C GLY A 14 -6.85 10.39 -0.44
N LEU A 15 -6.92 9.65 0.67
CA LEU A 15 -7.00 10.26 2.01
C LEU A 15 -5.75 11.07 2.36
N TRP A 16 -4.55 10.58 2.03
CA TRP A 16 -3.32 11.34 2.24
C TRP A 16 -3.23 12.57 1.33
N ILE A 17 -3.65 12.45 0.05
CA ILE A 17 -3.74 13.60 -0.86
C ILE A 17 -4.68 14.66 -0.28
N ALA A 18 -5.87 14.26 0.14
CA ALA A 18 -6.86 15.17 0.73
C ALA A 18 -6.35 15.81 2.03
N ARG A 19 -5.63 15.07 2.86
CA ARG A 19 -5.01 15.58 4.10
C ARG A 19 -3.94 16.63 3.80
N HIS A 20 -3.00 16.36 2.89
CA HIS A 20 -1.98 17.33 2.51
C HIS A 20 -2.56 18.56 1.83
N ALA A 21 -3.61 18.40 1.01
CA ALA A 21 -4.33 19.52 0.41
C ALA A 21 -4.97 20.42 1.48
N ALA A 22 -5.69 19.82 2.43
CA ALA A 22 -6.33 20.53 3.54
C ALA A 22 -5.31 21.26 4.44
N GLN A 23 -4.15 20.64 4.69
CA GLN A 23 -3.06 21.26 5.45
C GLN A 23 -2.46 22.48 4.74
N ARG A 24 -2.50 22.51 3.40
CA ARG A 24 -2.09 23.67 2.58
C ARG A 24 -3.22 24.71 2.37
N GLY A 25 -4.39 24.49 2.97
CA GLY A 25 -5.53 25.42 2.89
C GLY A 25 -6.29 25.37 1.57
N LEU A 26 -6.14 24.32 0.76
CA LEU A 26 -6.86 24.15 -0.50
C LEU A 26 -8.30 23.71 -0.23
N ASP A 27 -9.28 24.36 -0.87
CA ASP A 27 -10.67 23.90 -0.88
C ASP A 27 -10.75 22.55 -1.60
N THR A 28 -11.04 21.49 -0.85
CA THR A 28 -10.90 20.12 -1.34
C THR A 28 -12.21 19.36 -1.26
N ILE A 29 -12.56 18.69 -2.37
CA ILE A 29 -13.63 17.69 -2.42
C ILE A 29 -12.99 16.32 -2.67
N LEU A 30 -13.45 15.31 -1.93
CA LEU A 30 -13.10 13.90 -2.17
C LEU A 30 -14.38 13.18 -2.58
N ILE A 31 -14.36 12.50 -3.74
CA ILE A 31 -15.43 11.59 -4.16
C ILE A 31 -14.98 10.15 -4.09
N GLU A 32 -15.85 9.29 -3.59
CA GLU A 32 -15.64 7.83 -3.52
C GLU A 32 -16.88 7.12 -4.05
N LYS A 33 -16.70 6.13 -4.91
CA LYS A 33 -17.81 5.42 -5.57
C LYS A 33 -18.69 4.63 -4.62
N ASP A 34 -18.09 4.09 -3.55
CA ASP A 34 -18.79 3.31 -2.53
C ASP A 34 -18.67 4.03 -1.18
N ARG A 35 -17.82 3.55 -0.29
CA ARG A 35 -17.46 4.15 1.00
C ARG A 35 -15.94 4.28 1.09
N VAL A 36 -15.49 5.30 1.80
CA VAL A 36 -14.07 5.49 2.10
C VAL A 36 -13.49 4.21 2.67
N GLY A 37 -12.41 3.73 2.05
CA GLY A 37 -11.72 2.51 2.46
C GLY A 37 -12.31 1.20 1.95
N SER A 38 -13.40 1.18 1.20
CA SER A 38 -14.04 -0.06 0.69
C SER A 38 -13.21 -0.83 -0.34
N GLY A 39 -12.22 -0.19 -0.97
CA GLY A 39 -11.33 -0.81 -1.94
C GLY A 39 -10.21 -1.65 -1.32
N ALA A 40 -9.10 -1.82 -2.04
CA ALA A 40 -7.94 -2.60 -1.61
C ALA A 40 -7.33 -2.14 -0.27
N SER A 41 -7.55 -0.88 0.09
CA SER A 41 -7.08 -0.30 1.35
C SER A 41 -7.84 -0.82 2.58
N GLY A 42 -9.06 -1.32 2.43
CA GLY A 42 -9.85 -1.91 3.53
C GLY A 42 -9.52 -3.37 3.83
N GLY A 43 -8.37 -3.87 3.36
CA GLY A 43 -7.90 -5.23 3.63
C GLY A 43 -7.47 -5.46 5.07
N LEU A 44 -6.88 -6.63 5.34
CA LEU A 44 -6.62 -7.10 6.71
C LEU A 44 -5.14 -7.05 7.12
N LEU A 45 -4.18 -7.04 6.18
CA LEU A 45 -2.78 -7.29 6.50
C LEU A 45 -2.03 -6.09 7.10
N GLY A 46 -2.00 -4.96 6.41
CA GLY A 46 -1.29 -3.77 6.88
C GLY A 46 0.24 -3.91 7.04
N ALA A 47 0.86 -4.83 6.31
CA ALA A 47 2.30 -5.01 6.33
C ALA A 47 3.04 -3.81 5.74
N LEU A 48 3.94 -3.21 6.48
CA LEU A 48 4.82 -2.11 6.10
C LEU A 48 6.24 -2.64 5.95
N ILE A 49 6.52 -3.23 4.78
CA ILE A 49 7.76 -3.99 4.54
C ILE A 49 8.70 -3.23 3.62
N PRO A 50 9.96 -3.01 4.02
CA PRO A 50 10.96 -2.42 3.16
C PRO A 50 11.34 -3.35 2.00
N HIS A 51 11.76 -2.76 0.90
CA HIS A 51 12.51 -3.48 -0.12
C HIS A 51 13.80 -4.05 0.46
N LEU A 52 14.24 -5.17 -0.12
CA LEU A 52 15.51 -5.79 0.24
C LEU A 52 16.68 -4.80 0.07
N PRO A 53 17.64 -4.75 1.00
CA PRO A 53 18.64 -3.68 1.06
C PRO A 53 19.71 -3.75 -0.04
N GLU A 54 19.90 -4.89 -0.72
CA GLU A 54 20.86 -5.00 -1.83
C GLU A 54 20.36 -4.32 -3.11
N ARG A 55 21.25 -4.05 -4.06
CA ARG A 55 20.95 -3.37 -5.34
C ARG A 55 20.18 -2.07 -5.12
N TRP A 56 20.78 -1.20 -4.32
CA TRP A 56 20.16 0.05 -3.92
C TRP A 56 19.89 0.98 -5.10
N ASP A 57 18.68 1.52 -5.16
CA ASP A 57 18.22 2.43 -6.21
C ASP A 57 17.32 3.54 -5.62
N ALA A 58 16.93 4.49 -6.46
CA ALA A 58 16.09 5.62 -6.07
C ALA A 58 14.73 5.16 -5.50
N LYS A 59 14.16 4.05 -6.00
CA LYS A 59 12.89 3.50 -5.50
C LYS A 59 13.03 2.96 -4.09
N LYS A 60 14.10 2.24 -3.81
CA LYS A 60 14.38 1.69 -2.47
C LYS A 60 14.66 2.81 -1.48
N LYS A 61 15.42 3.83 -1.89
CA LYS A 61 15.66 5.03 -1.11
C LYS A 61 14.35 5.74 -0.77
N PHE A 62 13.50 5.99 -1.77
CA PHE A 62 12.19 6.62 -1.58
C PHE A 62 11.32 5.86 -0.56
N GLN A 63 11.26 4.53 -0.67
CA GLN A 63 10.49 3.70 0.27
C GLN A 63 11.11 3.70 1.67
N PHE A 64 12.44 3.64 1.78
CA PHE A 64 13.16 3.69 3.05
C PHE A 64 12.84 4.99 3.79
N GLU A 65 12.97 6.13 3.12
CA GLU A 65 12.65 7.45 3.68
C GLU A 65 11.17 7.54 4.10
N ALA A 66 10.26 7.02 3.27
CA ALA A 66 8.85 6.97 3.58
C ALA A 66 8.57 6.14 4.84
N LEU A 67 9.11 4.92 4.94
CA LEU A 67 8.92 4.07 6.12
C LEU A 67 9.56 4.67 7.37
N SER A 68 10.68 5.39 7.23
CA SER A 68 11.36 6.05 8.35
C SER A 68 10.56 7.24 8.89
N SER A 69 9.91 8.02 8.03
CA SER A 69 9.12 9.19 8.43
C SER A 69 7.70 8.86 8.90
N LEU A 70 7.15 7.71 8.48
CA LEU A 70 5.76 7.34 8.74
C LEU A 70 5.34 7.35 10.22
N PRO A 71 6.16 6.89 11.21
CA PRO A 71 5.75 6.87 12.61
C PRO A 71 5.35 8.24 13.17
N GLY A 72 6.11 9.28 12.81
CA GLY A 72 5.80 10.65 13.23
C GLY A 72 4.49 11.16 12.66
N LEU A 73 4.20 10.81 11.39
CA LEU A 73 2.95 11.19 10.72
C LEU A 73 1.74 10.43 11.25
N VAL A 74 1.90 9.15 11.56
CA VAL A 74 0.85 8.34 12.20
C VAL A 74 0.51 8.91 13.57
N ARG A 75 1.53 9.17 14.41
CA ARG A 75 1.33 9.78 15.72
C ARG A 75 0.58 11.11 15.62
N ALA A 76 0.95 11.98 14.67
CA ALA A 76 0.24 13.24 14.47
C ALA A 76 -1.24 13.04 14.09
N VAL A 77 -1.58 11.99 13.31
CA VAL A 77 -2.97 11.62 13.00
C VAL A 77 -3.69 11.13 14.25
N GLU A 78 -3.05 10.29 15.08
CA GLU A 78 -3.61 9.76 16.33
C GLU A 78 -3.86 10.88 17.34
N GLU A 79 -2.91 11.79 17.54
CA GLU A 79 -3.06 12.97 18.41
C GLU A 79 -4.19 13.88 17.96
N GLU A 80 -4.32 14.15 16.65
CA GLU A 80 -5.37 15.00 16.07
C GLU A 80 -6.77 14.38 16.21
N THR A 81 -6.87 13.05 16.10
CA THR A 81 -8.15 12.36 15.99
C THR A 81 -8.61 11.64 17.24
N GLY A 82 -7.68 11.30 18.14
CA GLY A 82 -7.92 10.43 19.28
C GLY A 82 -8.15 8.96 18.92
N LEU A 83 -7.86 8.56 17.66
CA LEU A 83 -8.04 7.19 17.18
C LEU A 83 -6.69 6.50 17.00
N ASP A 84 -6.57 5.27 17.47
CA ASP A 84 -5.40 4.42 17.27
C ASP A 84 -5.38 3.87 15.82
N CYS A 85 -4.26 3.99 15.16
CA CYS A 85 -4.02 3.44 13.82
C CYS A 85 -3.54 1.98 13.83
N GLY A 86 -3.29 1.41 14.99
CA GLY A 86 -2.71 0.08 15.15
C GLY A 86 -1.29 -0.03 14.59
N TYR A 87 -0.53 1.08 14.61
CA TYR A 87 0.84 1.10 14.12
C TYR A 87 1.80 0.52 15.17
N ARG A 88 2.65 -0.45 14.74
CA ARG A 88 3.76 -0.96 15.56
C ARG A 88 5.01 -1.17 14.69
N ARG A 89 6.15 -0.68 15.17
CA ARG A 89 7.47 -1.01 14.60
C ARG A 89 7.95 -2.36 15.15
N CYS A 90 7.18 -3.42 14.87
CA CYS A 90 7.42 -4.75 15.40
C CYS A 90 8.55 -5.51 14.68
N GLY A 91 9.03 -5.02 13.53
CA GLY A 91 9.99 -5.75 12.72
C GLY A 91 9.39 -6.89 11.91
N ARG A 92 10.24 -7.61 11.18
CA ARG A 92 9.87 -8.76 10.35
C ARG A 92 10.84 -9.92 10.54
N LEU A 93 10.30 -11.13 10.58
CA LEU A 93 11.03 -12.41 10.59
C LEU A 93 10.91 -13.08 9.23
N MET A 94 12.06 -13.47 8.66
CA MET A 94 12.11 -14.22 7.39
C MET A 94 12.90 -15.50 7.59
N PRO A 95 12.24 -16.66 7.70
CA PRO A 95 12.89 -17.97 7.83
C PRO A 95 13.85 -18.29 6.70
N LEU A 96 15.02 -18.83 7.03
CA LEU A 96 16.02 -19.30 6.10
C LEU A 96 15.96 -20.84 6.02
N TRP A 97 15.45 -21.36 4.92
CA TRP A 97 15.16 -22.78 4.72
C TRP A 97 15.97 -23.44 3.60
N LYS A 98 16.84 -22.67 2.93
CA LYS A 98 17.79 -23.13 1.90
C LYS A 98 19.10 -22.38 2.01
N GLU A 99 20.23 -23.06 1.77
CA GLU A 99 21.56 -22.45 1.78
C GLU A 99 21.67 -21.22 0.87
N SER A 100 21.10 -21.29 -0.34
CA SER A 100 21.10 -20.14 -1.26
C SER A 100 20.43 -18.89 -0.69
N PHE A 101 19.47 -19.04 0.21
CA PHE A 101 18.85 -17.90 0.89
C PHE A 101 19.72 -17.38 2.03
N ALA A 102 20.47 -18.24 2.72
CA ALA A 102 21.43 -17.83 3.75
C ALA A 102 22.57 -17.00 3.13
N ASP A 103 23.11 -17.43 1.98
CA ASP A 103 24.13 -16.70 1.24
C ASP A 103 23.63 -15.31 0.77
N ILE A 104 22.38 -15.23 0.31
CA ILE A 104 21.75 -13.97 -0.09
C ILE A 104 21.55 -13.08 1.15
N ALA A 105 21.07 -13.63 2.26
CA ALA A 105 20.83 -12.90 3.49
C ALA A 105 22.11 -12.27 4.04
N ALA A 106 23.23 -12.99 4.00
CA ALA A 106 24.55 -12.45 4.41
C ALA A 106 24.96 -11.22 3.57
N LYS A 107 24.74 -11.26 2.25
CA LYS A 107 24.98 -10.11 1.37
C LYS A 107 24.02 -8.95 1.67
N GLN A 108 22.79 -9.25 2.02
CA GLN A 108 21.78 -8.26 2.40
C GLN A 108 22.11 -7.58 3.73
N THR A 109 22.68 -8.30 4.70
CA THR A 109 23.16 -7.74 5.96
C THR A 109 24.23 -6.66 5.71
N ALA A 110 25.24 -6.98 4.89
CA ALA A 110 26.27 -6.02 4.52
C ALA A 110 25.70 -4.80 3.75
N ALA A 111 24.75 -5.04 2.86
CA ALA A 111 24.09 -3.98 2.10
C ALA A 111 23.23 -3.07 3.01
N ALA A 112 22.56 -3.63 4.02
CA ALA A 112 21.77 -2.85 4.97
C ALA A 112 22.65 -1.91 5.79
N GLN A 113 23.80 -2.36 6.25
CA GLN A 113 24.77 -1.51 6.99
C GLN A 113 25.08 -0.23 6.23
N GLN A 114 25.27 -0.34 4.91
CA GLN A 114 25.60 0.79 4.06
C GLN A 114 24.35 1.61 3.67
N ASN A 115 23.32 0.94 3.15
CA ASN A 115 22.20 1.60 2.47
C ASN A 115 21.14 2.12 3.43
N TRP A 116 21.00 1.50 4.61
CA TRP A 116 20.13 1.97 5.69
C TRP A 116 20.86 2.85 6.70
N ASN A 117 22.20 2.96 6.57
CA ASN A 117 23.05 3.71 7.51
C ASN A 117 22.74 3.30 8.97
N THR A 118 22.88 2.00 9.25
CA THR A 118 22.42 1.37 10.49
C THR A 118 22.99 2.01 11.75
N SER A 119 24.19 2.58 11.68
CA SER A 119 24.85 3.29 12.80
C SER A 119 24.13 4.57 13.20
N GLU A 120 23.45 5.25 12.28
CA GLU A 120 22.72 6.49 12.54
C GLU A 120 21.23 6.25 12.72
N THR A 121 20.64 5.36 11.92
CA THR A 121 19.20 5.11 11.91
C THR A 121 18.75 4.11 12.97
N GLY A 122 19.65 3.22 13.42
CA GLY A 122 19.36 2.11 14.31
C GLY A 122 18.57 0.96 13.65
N PHE A 123 18.22 1.07 12.36
CA PHE A 123 17.54 -0.02 11.65
C PHE A 123 18.55 -1.09 11.25
N THR A 124 18.24 -2.37 11.56
CA THR A 124 19.13 -3.50 11.30
C THR A 124 18.48 -4.54 10.38
N TRP A 125 19.34 -5.32 9.75
CA TRP A 125 19.02 -6.53 9.00
C TRP A 125 20.02 -7.58 9.40
N GLU A 126 19.61 -8.50 10.26
CA GLU A 126 20.50 -9.42 10.93
C GLU A 126 20.05 -10.87 10.75
N ILE A 127 21.01 -11.80 10.68
CA ILE A 127 20.73 -13.22 10.70
C ILE A 127 20.88 -13.70 12.14
N VAL A 128 19.85 -14.38 12.66
CA VAL A 128 19.84 -14.96 14.00
C VAL A 128 19.49 -16.45 13.92
N GLU A 129 20.00 -17.24 14.87
CA GLU A 129 19.79 -18.68 14.91
C GLU A 129 18.41 -19.07 15.47
N ARG A 130 17.84 -18.23 16.33
CA ARG A 130 16.59 -18.50 17.03
C ARG A 130 15.62 -17.34 16.91
N PRO A 131 14.31 -17.62 16.86
CA PRO A 131 13.32 -16.55 16.85
C PRO A 131 13.25 -15.87 18.22
N PRO A 132 12.78 -14.61 18.29
CA PRO A 132 12.60 -13.88 19.55
C PRO A 132 11.54 -14.50 20.46
N SER A 133 10.62 -15.27 19.89
CA SER A 133 9.59 -16.01 20.64
C SER A 133 9.51 -17.45 20.12
N GLU A 134 9.39 -18.42 21.03
CA GLU A 134 9.29 -19.84 20.69
C GLU A 134 8.04 -20.12 19.84
N GLY A 135 8.23 -20.88 18.74
CA GLY A 135 7.15 -21.18 17.79
C GLY A 135 6.70 -20.01 16.91
N TRP A 136 7.44 -18.90 16.91
CA TRP A 136 7.16 -17.73 16.10
C TRP A 136 8.40 -17.25 15.33
N PRO A 137 8.72 -17.82 14.16
CA PRO A 137 8.10 -18.99 13.49
C PRO A 137 8.55 -20.33 14.10
N ALA A 138 7.97 -21.43 13.60
CA ALA A 138 8.34 -22.81 13.96
C ALA A 138 9.81 -23.11 13.63
N ALA A 139 10.47 -23.90 14.47
CA ALA A 139 11.89 -24.21 14.30
C ALA A 139 12.21 -24.97 12.99
N ASP A 140 11.32 -25.85 12.56
CA ASP A 140 11.45 -26.60 11.31
C ASP A 140 11.27 -25.75 10.04
N ALA A 141 10.63 -24.59 10.17
CA ALA A 141 10.52 -23.61 9.09
C ALA A 141 11.82 -22.82 8.87
N MET A 142 12.76 -22.85 9.83
CA MET A 142 13.98 -22.04 9.83
C MET A 142 15.28 -22.84 10.13
N PRO A 143 15.55 -23.97 9.44
CA PRO A 143 16.68 -24.84 9.75
C PRO A 143 18.06 -24.17 9.63
N LEU A 144 18.14 -23.03 8.96
CA LEU A 144 19.37 -22.23 8.79
C LEU A 144 19.29 -20.86 9.50
N GLY A 145 18.40 -20.75 10.50
CA GLY A 145 18.12 -19.48 11.17
C GLY A 145 17.09 -18.63 10.43
N LEU A 146 17.06 -17.35 10.75
CA LEU A 146 16.13 -16.39 10.14
C LEU A 146 16.76 -15.01 10.05
N VAL A 147 16.27 -14.21 9.12
CA VAL A 147 16.56 -12.77 9.07
C VAL A 147 15.58 -12.02 9.95
N VAL A 148 16.10 -11.12 10.76
CA VAL A 148 15.36 -10.10 11.50
C VAL A 148 15.59 -8.74 10.84
N ASP A 149 14.52 -8.07 10.46
CA ASP A 149 14.51 -6.73 9.86
C ASP A 149 13.73 -5.80 10.79
N THR A 150 14.39 -4.79 11.33
CA THR A 150 13.80 -3.86 12.31
C THR A 150 13.15 -2.63 11.67
N LEU A 151 13.29 -2.40 10.36
CA LEU A 151 12.64 -1.31 9.64
C LEU A 151 11.17 -1.63 9.33
N ALA A 152 10.83 -2.91 9.18
CA ALA A 152 9.46 -3.33 8.96
C ALA A 152 8.55 -2.97 10.13
N ALA A 153 7.29 -2.75 9.81
CA ALA A 153 6.24 -2.41 10.77
C ALA A 153 4.90 -3.00 10.33
N ARG A 154 3.90 -2.91 11.18
CA ARG A 154 2.50 -3.14 10.83
C ARG A 154 1.65 -1.91 11.08
N ILE A 155 0.48 -1.88 10.47
CA ILE A 155 -0.59 -0.93 10.75
C ILE A 155 -1.93 -1.65 10.60
N ASP A 156 -2.93 -1.35 11.42
CA ASP A 156 -4.28 -1.86 11.16
C ASP A 156 -4.91 -1.07 10.01
N PRO A 157 -5.16 -1.68 8.84
CA PRO A 157 -5.60 -0.94 7.66
C PRO A 157 -6.88 -0.14 7.90
N ARG A 158 -7.86 -0.72 8.58
CA ARG A 158 -9.18 -0.11 8.77
C ARG A 158 -9.17 0.99 9.83
N SER A 159 -8.48 0.76 10.93
CA SER A 159 -8.27 1.78 11.98
C SER A 159 -7.53 2.98 11.42
N TYR A 160 -6.48 2.74 10.62
CA TYR A 160 -5.71 3.79 9.98
C TYR A 160 -6.54 4.62 8.99
N LEU A 161 -7.35 3.97 8.14
CA LEU A 161 -8.25 4.69 7.23
C LEU A 161 -9.31 5.50 7.98
N ALA A 162 -9.84 4.96 9.06
CA ALA A 162 -10.81 5.66 9.92
C ALA A 162 -10.17 6.91 10.55
N ALA A 163 -8.95 6.79 11.07
CA ALA A 163 -8.20 7.92 11.63
C ALA A 163 -7.87 8.98 10.55
N LEU A 164 -7.39 8.56 9.36
CA LEU A 164 -7.14 9.48 8.25
C LEU A 164 -8.42 10.19 7.80
N ARG A 165 -9.54 9.47 7.66
CA ARG A 165 -10.83 10.08 7.34
C ARG A 165 -11.22 11.11 8.39
N ARG A 166 -11.14 10.75 9.67
CA ARG A 166 -11.46 11.65 10.79
C ARG A 166 -10.63 12.92 10.77
N SER A 167 -9.35 12.82 10.42
CA SER A 167 -8.42 13.96 10.39
C SER A 167 -8.75 15.01 9.31
N ILE A 168 -9.55 14.66 8.30
CA ILE A 168 -9.90 15.55 7.18
C ILE A 168 -11.36 15.97 7.16
N GLU A 169 -12.26 15.31 7.88
CA GLU A 169 -13.72 15.49 7.72
C GLU A 169 -14.24 16.89 8.02
N SER A 170 -13.50 17.67 8.82
CA SER A 170 -13.87 19.08 9.11
C SER A 170 -13.40 20.09 8.05
N ARG A 171 -12.49 19.67 7.16
CA ARG A 171 -11.80 20.54 6.18
C ARG A 171 -12.03 20.12 4.73
N VAL A 172 -12.43 18.86 4.51
CA VAL A 172 -12.62 18.26 3.19
C VAL A 172 -14.06 17.83 3.05
N ARG A 173 -14.71 18.21 1.96
CA ARG A 173 -16.03 17.71 1.63
C ARG A 173 -15.95 16.32 1.05
N ILE A 174 -16.34 15.30 1.82
CA ILE A 174 -16.35 13.90 1.38
C ILE A 174 -17.73 13.56 0.81
N ILE A 175 -17.76 13.00 -0.40
CA ILE A 175 -18.96 12.54 -1.09
C ILE A 175 -18.79 11.06 -1.41
N GLU A 176 -19.53 10.22 -0.70
CA GLU A 176 -19.56 8.77 -0.89
C GLU A 176 -20.74 8.37 -1.79
N GLY A 177 -20.66 7.21 -2.45
CA GLY A 177 -21.68 6.72 -3.38
C GLY A 177 -21.63 7.37 -4.78
N GLU A 178 -20.53 8.06 -5.13
CA GLU A 178 -20.38 8.75 -6.41
C GLU A 178 -19.07 8.42 -7.10
N ALA A 179 -19.18 7.81 -8.28
CA ALA A 179 -18.03 7.50 -9.13
C ALA A 179 -17.71 8.67 -10.08
N PHE A 180 -16.43 8.80 -10.44
CA PHE A 180 -15.98 9.61 -11.57
C PHE A 180 -16.51 9.00 -12.88
N VAL A 181 -17.05 9.83 -13.76
CA VAL A 181 -17.53 9.41 -15.09
C VAL A 181 -16.68 10.02 -16.20
N ALA A 182 -16.51 11.33 -16.20
CA ALA A 182 -15.75 12.05 -17.21
C ALA A 182 -15.18 13.36 -16.64
N CYS A 183 -14.19 13.91 -17.33
CA CYS A 183 -13.68 15.25 -17.08
C CYS A 183 -13.48 15.99 -18.41
N ALA A 184 -14.03 17.18 -18.52
CA ALA A 184 -13.81 18.08 -19.66
C ALA A 184 -13.74 19.54 -19.16
N ASP A 185 -12.75 20.28 -19.62
CA ASP A 185 -12.55 21.71 -19.29
C ASP A 185 -12.57 21.98 -17.77
N GLY A 186 -11.91 21.12 -16.99
CA GLY A 186 -11.85 21.21 -15.51
C GLY A 186 -13.17 20.88 -14.81
N VAL A 187 -14.19 20.41 -15.54
CA VAL A 187 -15.48 19.97 -14.97
C VAL A 187 -15.53 18.45 -14.94
N VAL A 188 -15.57 17.89 -13.74
CA VAL A 188 -15.79 16.46 -13.51
C VAL A 188 -17.29 16.17 -13.38
N GLU A 189 -17.75 15.17 -14.12
CA GLU A 189 -19.10 14.61 -14.00
C GLU A 189 -19.05 13.33 -13.15
N THR A 190 -20.00 13.21 -12.21
CA THR A 190 -20.13 12.03 -11.35
C THR A 190 -21.26 11.12 -11.79
N SER A 191 -21.28 9.87 -11.32
CA SER A 191 -22.35 8.89 -11.60
C SER A 191 -23.75 9.34 -11.17
N ALA A 192 -23.87 10.29 -10.23
CA ALA A 192 -25.13 10.91 -9.83
C ALA A 192 -25.50 12.13 -10.69
N GLY A 193 -24.75 12.40 -11.78
CA GLY A 193 -24.98 13.55 -12.65
C GLY A 193 -24.54 14.91 -12.04
N LYS A 194 -23.81 14.90 -10.93
CA LYS A 194 -23.27 16.14 -10.38
C LYS A 194 -22.09 16.61 -11.23
N ARG A 195 -21.97 17.94 -11.35
CA ARG A 195 -20.86 18.60 -12.03
C ARG A 195 -20.02 19.36 -11.00
N ILE A 196 -18.73 19.01 -10.93
CA ILE A 196 -17.75 19.60 -10.01
C ILE A 196 -16.69 20.28 -10.84
N MET A 197 -16.59 21.61 -10.73
CA MET A 197 -15.51 22.38 -11.34
C MET A 197 -14.32 22.34 -10.38
N ALA A 198 -13.19 21.79 -10.82
CA ALA A 198 -11.98 21.67 -10.04
C ALA A 198 -10.80 22.32 -10.78
N ALA A 199 -10.01 23.12 -10.08
CA ALA A 199 -8.77 23.64 -10.66
C ALA A 199 -7.75 22.52 -10.92
N ARG A 200 -7.79 21.45 -10.11
CA ARG A 200 -6.99 20.24 -10.29
C ARG A 200 -7.79 19.01 -9.86
N THR A 201 -7.65 17.90 -10.61
CA THR A 201 -8.26 16.60 -10.32
C THR A 201 -7.21 15.55 -10.09
N MET A 202 -7.26 14.86 -8.94
CA MET A 202 -6.34 13.80 -8.54
C MET A 202 -7.00 12.44 -8.76
N LEU A 203 -6.55 11.66 -9.75
CA LEU A 203 -7.06 10.31 -10.02
C LEU A 203 -6.33 9.29 -9.13
N SER A 204 -6.93 8.93 -8.00
CA SER A 204 -6.41 7.97 -7.01
C SER A 204 -7.36 6.80 -6.73
N SER A 205 -8.20 6.42 -7.71
CA SER A 205 -9.23 5.38 -7.64
C SER A 205 -8.69 3.94 -7.75
N GLY A 206 -7.44 3.72 -7.35
CA GLY A 206 -6.85 2.38 -7.32
C GLY A 206 -6.76 1.77 -8.72
N TYR A 207 -7.22 0.53 -8.88
CA TYR A 207 -7.19 -0.16 -10.19
C TYR A 207 -8.17 0.47 -11.21
N GLU A 208 -9.19 1.16 -10.77
CA GLU A 208 -10.15 1.83 -11.66
C GLU A 208 -9.58 3.07 -12.36
N THR A 209 -8.44 3.56 -11.90
CA THR A 209 -7.68 4.57 -12.64
C THR A 209 -7.25 4.06 -14.02
N PHE A 210 -6.98 2.77 -14.20
CA PHE A 210 -6.51 2.24 -15.48
C PHE A 210 -7.54 2.31 -16.61
N PRO A 211 -8.82 1.92 -16.44
CA PRO A 211 -9.84 2.17 -17.45
C PRO A 211 -10.09 3.66 -17.71
N ILE A 212 -10.01 4.53 -16.69
CA ILE A 212 -10.09 5.98 -16.89
C ILE A 212 -8.97 6.48 -17.81
N LEU A 213 -7.73 6.02 -17.58
CA LEU A 213 -6.60 6.33 -18.48
C LEU A 213 -6.83 5.82 -19.91
N GLY A 214 -7.42 4.63 -20.05
CA GLY A 214 -7.81 4.08 -21.35
C GLY A 214 -8.80 4.97 -22.09
N GLN A 215 -9.79 5.51 -21.41
CA GLN A 215 -10.76 6.44 -21.97
C GLN A 215 -10.13 7.79 -22.38
N MET A 216 -9.24 8.34 -21.55
CA MET A 216 -8.66 9.67 -21.77
C MET A 216 -7.50 9.69 -22.75
N LEU A 217 -6.64 8.68 -22.73
CA LEU A 217 -5.43 8.59 -23.56
C LEU A 217 -5.58 7.64 -24.76
N GLY A 218 -6.72 6.93 -24.86
CA GLY A 218 -6.91 5.87 -25.82
C GLY A 218 -6.26 4.54 -25.39
N GLY A 219 -6.70 3.45 -25.98
CA GLY A 219 -6.20 2.11 -25.71
C GLY A 219 -6.96 1.33 -24.65
N ASP A 220 -6.49 0.12 -24.36
CA ASP A 220 -7.07 -0.76 -23.35
C ASP A 220 -6.51 -0.41 -21.95
N ALA A 221 -7.32 -0.57 -20.91
CA ALA A 221 -6.92 -0.43 -19.51
C ALA A 221 -5.67 -1.24 -19.15
N ALA A 222 -5.49 -2.42 -19.74
CA ALA A 222 -4.34 -3.29 -19.56
C ALA A 222 -3.01 -2.67 -20.03
N SER A 223 -3.04 -1.67 -20.91
CA SER A 223 -1.88 -0.90 -21.35
C SER A 223 -1.30 -0.01 -20.25
N TYR A 224 -2.10 0.31 -19.23
CA TYR A 224 -1.70 1.16 -18.10
C TYR A 224 -1.48 0.35 -16.83
N GLY A 225 -2.21 -0.74 -16.65
CA GLY A 225 -2.11 -1.60 -15.48
C GLY A 225 -3.24 -2.61 -15.40
N ARG A 226 -3.26 -3.38 -14.32
CA ARG A 226 -4.29 -4.39 -14.11
C ARG A 226 -4.61 -4.58 -12.64
N PRO A 227 -5.83 -5.01 -12.29
CA PRO A 227 -6.14 -5.49 -10.95
C PRO A 227 -5.38 -6.80 -10.68
N VAL A 228 -4.96 -6.99 -9.44
CA VAL A 228 -4.43 -8.25 -8.92
C VAL A 228 -5.20 -8.60 -7.67
N LYS A 229 -5.95 -9.70 -7.70
CA LYS A 229 -6.73 -10.18 -6.56
C LYS A 229 -5.78 -10.65 -5.46
N GLY A 230 -6.12 -10.31 -4.23
CA GLY A 230 -5.50 -10.81 -3.02
C GLY A 230 -6.55 -11.20 -2.02
N GLN A 231 -6.34 -12.37 -1.39
CA GLN A 231 -7.20 -12.88 -0.33
C GLN A 231 -6.43 -12.89 0.98
N ALA A 232 -7.11 -12.65 2.09
CA ALA A 232 -6.59 -12.67 3.44
C ALA A 232 -7.68 -13.12 4.41
N ALA A 233 -7.25 -13.58 5.59
CA ALA A 233 -8.13 -13.92 6.69
C ALA A 233 -7.70 -13.24 7.97
N LEU A 234 -8.65 -13.01 8.87
CA LEU A 234 -8.42 -12.59 10.24
C LEU A 234 -8.77 -13.75 11.17
N LEU A 235 -7.86 -14.07 12.06
CA LEU A 235 -8.01 -15.10 13.08
C LEU A 235 -8.10 -14.43 14.46
N GLU A 236 -8.69 -15.12 15.42
CA GLU A 236 -8.72 -14.73 16.81
C GLU A 236 -7.70 -15.56 17.60
N ALA A 237 -6.70 -14.89 18.19
CA ALA A 237 -5.67 -15.52 19.01
C ALA A 237 -5.05 -14.48 19.95
N GLU A 238 -5.05 -14.77 21.24
CA GLU A 238 -4.42 -13.94 22.27
C GLU A 238 -2.90 -14.15 22.20
N LEU A 239 -2.19 -13.22 21.56
CA LEU A 239 -0.74 -13.21 21.39
C LEU A 239 -0.19 -11.85 21.84
N ASP A 240 1.11 -11.78 22.06
CA ASP A 240 1.81 -10.52 22.32
C ASP A 240 1.71 -9.60 21.08
N ASP A 241 1.15 -8.42 21.27
CA ASP A 241 0.91 -7.41 20.22
C ASP A 241 2.21 -6.90 19.59
N ASP A 242 3.36 -7.05 20.26
CA ASP A 242 4.68 -6.62 19.79
C ASP A 242 5.43 -7.71 19.00
N LEU A 243 4.84 -8.89 18.80
CA LEU A 243 5.45 -9.94 17.98
C LEU A 243 5.78 -9.43 16.57
N PRO A 244 7.01 -9.66 16.08
CA PRO A 244 7.37 -9.29 14.71
C PRO A 244 6.49 -10.01 13.69
N LEU A 245 6.15 -9.32 12.60
CA LEU A 245 5.43 -9.99 11.53
C LEU A 245 6.30 -11.08 10.88
N VAL A 246 5.70 -12.22 10.54
CA VAL A 246 6.39 -13.31 9.86
C VAL A 246 6.08 -13.26 8.37
N PHE A 247 7.13 -13.34 7.54
CA PHE A 247 7.00 -13.43 6.09
C PHE A 247 7.79 -14.63 5.55
N HIS A 248 7.11 -15.55 4.92
CA HIS A 248 7.72 -16.72 4.31
C HIS A 248 6.98 -17.14 3.05
N ASP A 249 7.69 -17.26 1.91
CA ASP A 249 7.16 -17.76 0.63
C ASP A 249 5.78 -17.16 0.25
N GLY A 250 5.67 -15.82 0.35
CA GLY A 250 4.44 -15.10 0.00
C GLY A 250 3.35 -15.08 1.09
N THR A 251 3.53 -15.86 2.16
CA THR A 251 2.63 -15.90 3.32
C THR A 251 3.07 -14.89 4.37
N TYR A 252 2.13 -14.09 4.85
CA TYR A 252 2.28 -13.14 5.96
C TYR A 252 1.47 -13.62 7.15
N VAL A 253 2.03 -13.51 8.35
CA VAL A 253 1.33 -13.66 9.62
C VAL A 253 1.62 -12.41 10.43
N ILE A 254 0.58 -11.68 10.82
CA ILE A 254 0.69 -10.35 11.43
C ILE A 254 -0.24 -10.27 12.61
N VAL A 255 0.31 -10.08 13.80
CA VAL A 255 -0.49 -9.81 14.99
C VAL A 255 -0.95 -8.35 14.95
N HIS A 256 -2.24 -8.13 15.18
CA HIS A 256 -2.86 -6.83 15.42
C HIS A 256 -3.34 -6.75 16.86
N ASP A 257 -3.54 -5.53 17.34
CA ASP A 257 -4.03 -5.31 18.71
C ASP A 257 -5.39 -5.99 18.95
N GLY A 258 -5.63 -6.42 20.18
CA GLY A 258 -6.91 -6.99 20.60
C GLY A 258 -7.13 -8.43 20.15
N GLY A 259 -6.11 -9.27 20.20
CA GLY A 259 -6.24 -10.71 19.96
C GLY A 259 -6.56 -11.06 18.51
N ARG A 260 -6.10 -10.26 17.54
CA ARG A 260 -6.38 -10.47 16.12
C ARG A 260 -5.10 -10.78 15.35
N VAL A 261 -5.15 -11.80 14.51
CA VAL A 261 -4.02 -12.18 13.64
C VAL A 261 -4.43 -12.21 12.19
N ALA A 262 -3.84 -11.35 11.38
CA ALA A 262 -4.07 -11.32 9.94
C ALA A 262 -3.14 -12.29 9.20
N VAL A 263 -3.71 -13.13 8.34
CA VAL A 263 -3.00 -14.10 7.51
C VAL A 263 -3.29 -13.82 6.05
N GLY A 264 -2.28 -13.82 5.21
CA GLY A 264 -2.40 -13.63 3.76
C GLY A 264 -1.03 -13.63 3.09
N SER A 265 -0.95 -13.44 1.78
CA SER A 265 -2.04 -13.19 0.87
C SER A 265 -1.83 -13.92 -0.44
N THR A 266 -2.92 -14.26 -1.09
CA THR A 266 -2.85 -14.69 -2.49
C THR A 266 -2.40 -13.55 -3.42
N SER A 267 -2.04 -13.87 -4.64
CA SER A 267 -1.66 -12.89 -5.67
C SER A 267 -2.06 -13.40 -7.05
N GLU A 268 -3.32 -13.18 -7.39
CA GLU A 268 -3.98 -13.78 -8.54
C GLU A 268 -4.15 -12.76 -9.67
N GLN A 269 -3.74 -13.16 -10.89
CA GLN A 269 -3.86 -12.34 -12.09
C GLN A 269 -5.08 -12.72 -12.94
N ARG A 270 -5.66 -13.89 -12.68
CA ARG A 270 -6.89 -14.42 -13.28
C ARG A 270 -7.82 -14.85 -12.16
N PHE A 271 -9.05 -14.41 -12.21
CA PHE A 271 -10.07 -14.67 -11.20
C PHE A 271 -11.45 -14.39 -11.79
N ASP A 272 -12.43 -15.19 -11.42
CA ASP A 272 -13.83 -15.00 -11.84
C ASP A 272 -14.61 -14.17 -10.82
N ALA A 273 -14.32 -14.35 -9.53
CA ALA A 273 -14.96 -13.66 -8.42
C ALA A 273 -13.96 -12.73 -7.69
N PRO A 274 -13.92 -11.42 -8.02
CA PRO A 274 -12.89 -10.50 -7.55
C PRO A 274 -12.91 -10.24 -6.03
N PHE A 275 -14.09 -10.31 -5.41
CA PHE A 275 -14.31 -9.95 -4.00
C PHE A 275 -14.74 -11.13 -3.13
N SER A 276 -14.67 -12.36 -3.66
CA SER A 276 -14.96 -13.58 -2.91
C SER A 276 -13.68 -14.36 -2.64
N THR A 277 -13.60 -15.01 -1.48
CA THR A 277 -12.51 -15.93 -1.14
C THR A 277 -12.80 -17.35 -1.66
N ASP A 278 -11.75 -18.14 -1.85
CA ASP A 278 -11.81 -19.51 -2.36
C ASP A 278 -10.69 -20.37 -1.73
N ALA A 279 -10.52 -21.61 -2.22
CA ALA A 279 -9.54 -22.59 -1.71
C ALA A 279 -8.07 -22.10 -1.75
N ALA A 280 -7.76 -21.07 -2.54
CA ALA A 280 -6.41 -20.47 -2.51
C ALA A 280 -6.12 -19.81 -1.15
N LEU A 281 -7.14 -19.23 -0.50
CA LEU A 281 -6.99 -18.72 0.86
C LEU A 281 -6.78 -19.85 1.88
N ASP A 282 -7.49 -20.98 1.73
CA ASP A 282 -7.32 -22.12 2.65
C ASP A 282 -5.88 -22.66 2.58
N THR A 283 -5.30 -22.72 1.38
CA THR A 283 -3.87 -23.08 1.21
C THR A 283 -2.94 -22.11 1.95
N VAL A 284 -3.24 -20.80 1.94
CA VAL A 284 -2.44 -19.80 2.67
C VAL A 284 -2.61 -19.96 4.19
N LEU A 285 -3.83 -20.22 4.66
CA LEU A 285 -4.12 -20.49 6.07
C LEU A 285 -3.37 -21.72 6.58
N ASP A 286 -3.38 -22.82 5.82
CA ASP A 286 -2.66 -24.05 6.18
C ASP A 286 -1.15 -23.84 6.26
N LYS A 287 -0.59 -23.05 5.33
CA LYS A 287 0.83 -22.66 5.38
C LYS A 287 1.13 -21.81 6.62
N ALA A 288 0.29 -20.82 6.93
CA ALA A 288 0.48 -19.93 8.07
C ALA A 288 0.42 -20.67 9.41
N ARG A 289 -0.52 -21.61 9.57
CA ARG A 289 -0.67 -22.44 10.77
C ARG A 289 0.55 -23.35 11.02
N ARG A 290 1.13 -23.91 9.94
CA ARG A 290 2.40 -24.66 10.05
C ARG A 290 3.58 -23.74 10.34
N LEU A 291 3.60 -22.56 9.74
CA LEU A 291 4.67 -21.58 9.93
C LEU A 291 4.68 -21.00 11.35
N CYS A 292 3.53 -20.76 11.93
CA CYS A 292 3.35 -20.19 13.27
C CYS A 292 2.38 -21.07 14.09
N PRO A 293 2.88 -22.10 14.80
CA PRO A 293 2.05 -23.02 15.59
C PRO A 293 1.15 -22.35 16.63
N ALA A 294 1.52 -21.16 17.10
CA ALA A 294 0.69 -20.37 18.02
C ALA A 294 -0.72 -20.02 17.48
N ILE A 295 -0.94 -20.12 16.16
CA ILE A 295 -2.24 -19.91 15.52
C ILE A 295 -2.85 -21.19 14.93
N ALA A 296 -2.30 -22.38 15.25
CA ALA A 296 -2.73 -23.64 14.64
C ALA A 296 -4.24 -23.87 14.76
N ASP A 297 -4.78 -23.67 15.94
CA ASP A 297 -6.19 -23.89 16.27
C ASP A 297 -7.03 -22.60 16.30
N ALA A 298 -6.43 -21.45 15.95
CA ALA A 298 -7.10 -20.17 15.98
C ALA A 298 -8.28 -20.13 15.00
N PRO A 299 -9.50 -19.74 15.45
CA PRO A 299 -10.66 -19.66 14.58
C PRO A 299 -10.51 -18.50 13.58
N VAL A 300 -10.99 -18.72 12.37
CA VAL A 300 -11.10 -17.66 11.34
C VAL A 300 -12.37 -16.86 11.62
N ILE A 301 -12.21 -15.57 11.97
CA ILE A 301 -13.33 -14.67 12.27
C ILE A 301 -13.75 -13.81 11.08
N GLU A 302 -12.85 -13.63 10.09
CA GLU A 302 -13.17 -12.91 8.85
C GLU A 302 -12.37 -13.45 7.67
N ARG A 303 -12.99 -13.46 6.48
CA ARG A 303 -12.34 -13.71 5.19
C ARG A 303 -12.55 -12.49 4.29
N TRP A 304 -11.51 -12.06 3.60
CA TRP A 304 -11.52 -10.87 2.75
C TRP A 304 -10.82 -11.13 1.41
N ALA A 305 -11.36 -10.52 0.36
CA ALA A 305 -10.72 -10.45 -0.94
C ALA A 305 -10.85 -9.05 -1.54
N GLY A 306 -9.82 -8.60 -2.25
CA GLY A 306 -9.81 -7.29 -2.91
C GLY A 306 -8.79 -7.18 -4.03
N LEU A 307 -8.90 -6.10 -4.81
CA LEU A 307 -8.14 -5.89 -6.03
C LEU A 307 -7.07 -4.81 -5.83
N ARG A 308 -5.81 -5.21 -5.88
CA ARG A 308 -4.67 -4.29 -5.80
C ARG A 308 -4.35 -3.69 -7.16
N PRO A 309 -4.10 -2.37 -7.27
CA PRO A 309 -3.70 -1.71 -8.51
C PRO A 309 -2.24 -2.04 -8.83
N ARG A 310 -1.97 -2.76 -9.92
CA ARG A 310 -0.62 -3.01 -10.42
C ARG A 310 -0.42 -2.32 -11.75
N ALA A 311 0.33 -1.20 -11.74
CA ALA A 311 0.69 -0.47 -12.95
C ALA A 311 1.55 -1.32 -13.90
N ILE A 312 1.56 -0.98 -15.18
CA ILE A 312 2.26 -1.73 -16.23
C ILE A 312 3.76 -1.85 -15.95
N GLY A 313 4.41 -0.84 -15.38
CA GLY A 313 5.81 -0.82 -14.98
C GLY A 313 6.09 -1.47 -13.62
N ARG A 314 5.05 -1.97 -12.92
CA ARG A 314 5.12 -2.58 -11.57
C ARG A 314 5.66 -1.64 -10.47
N ASN A 315 5.69 -0.35 -10.74
CA ASN A 315 6.01 0.70 -9.77
C ASN A 315 4.79 1.60 -9.59
N PRO A 316 4.72 2.40 -8.53
CA PRO A 316 3.73 3.47 -8.42
C PRO A 316 3.73 4.36 -9.66
N MET A 317 2.58 4.93 -9.99
CA MET A 317 2.38 5.76 -11.17
C MET A 317 1.87 7.12 -10.74
N ILE A 318 2.70 8.15 -10.94
CA ILE A 318 2.40 9.54 -10.58
C ILE A 318 2.75 10.44 -11.76
N GLY A 319 1.91 11.42 -12.03
CA GLY A 319 2.24 12.47 -13.02
C GLY A 319 1.03 13.17 -13.58
N VAL A 320 1.28 14.31 -14.20
CA VAL A 320 0.28 15.05 -14.94
C VAL A 320 -0.10 14.27 -16.19
N LEU A 321 -1.39 14.20 -16.48
CA LEU A 321 -1.91 13.48 -17.64
C LEU A 321 -1.59 14.26 -18.91
N PRO A 322 -1.03 13.62 -19.96
CA PRO A 322 -0.84 14.26 -21.26
C PRO A 322 -2.14 14.87 -21.78
N ASP A 323 -2.05 16.06 -22.37
CA ASP A 323 -3.17 16.84 -22.92
C ASP A 323 -4.26 17.27 -21.90
N HIS A 324 -4.09 16.92 -20.61
CA HIS A 324 -4.96 17.29 -19.50
C HIS A 324 -4.13 17.81 -18.31
N PRO A 325 -3.61 19.05 -18.39
CA PRO A 325 -2.70 19.58 -17.37
C PRO A 325 -3.35 19.80 -16.00
N ASP A 326 -4.67 19.80 -15.95
CA ASP A 326 -5.50 19.88 -14.75
C ASP A 326 -5.67 18.54 -14.03
N ILE A 327 -5.22 17.41 -14.63
CA ILE A 327 -5.36 16.07 -14.07
C ILE A 327 -4.01 15.49 -13.67
N VAL A 328 -3.91 15.05 -12.41
CA VAL A 328 -2.75 14.31 -11.89
C VAL A 328 -3.17 12.89 -11.55
N VAL A 329 -2.44 11.92 -12.11
CA VAL A 329 -2.62 10.49 -11.83
C VAL A 329 -1.80 10.10 -10.61
N ALA A 330 -2.38 9.29 -9.71
CA ALA A 330 -1.76 8.80 -8.49
C ALA A 330 -2.26 7.39 -8.15
N THR A 331 -1.63 6.35 -8.70
CA THR A 331 -2.06 4.95 -8.54
C THR A 331 -0.91 3.95 -8.59
N GLY A 332 -1.19 2.67 -8.65
CA GLY A 332 -0.21 1.62 -8.96
C GLY A 332 0.70 1.22 -7.81
N GLY A 333 0.49 1.70 -6.58
CA GLY A 333 1.35 1.39 -5.42
C GLY A 333 1.34 -0.08 -4.97
N PHE A 334 0.38 -0.88 -5.47
CA PHE A 334 0.31 -2.33 -5.28
C PHE A 334 0.48 -2.77 -3.82
N LYS A 335 1.52 -3.57 -3.52
CA LYS A 335 1.76 -4.14 -2.18
C LYS A 335 2.44 -3.17 -1.20
N ILE A 336 2.97 -2.04 -1.68
CA ILE A 336 3.76 -1.13 -0.83
C ILE A 336 3.02 0.18 -0.49
N THR A 337 1.78 0.33 -0.95
CA THR A 337 1.04 1.61 -0.88
C THR A 337 0.96 2.17 0.53
N PHE A 338 0.63 1.38 1.55
CA PHE A 338 0.51 1.87 2.93
C PHE A 338 1.80 2.51 3.45
N GLY A 339 2.96 1.93 3.12
CA GLY A 339 4.24 2.44 3.58
C GLY A 339 4.75 3.68 2.85
N ILE A 340 4.15 4.05 1.70
CA ILE A 340 4.64 5.17 0.87
C ILE A 340 3.57 6.21 0.53
N ALA A 341 2.29 5.97 0.86
CA ALA A 341 1.16 6.79 0.42
C ALA A 341 1.30 8.27 0.83
N HIS A 342 1.75 8.54 2.06
CA HIS A 342 1.96 9.89 2.57
C HIS A 342 3.00 10.65 1.75
N LYS A 343 4.16 10.04 1.49
CA LYS A 343 5.25 10.69 0.73
C LYS A 343 4.87 10.86 -0.74
N MET A 344 4.18 9.88 -1.33
CA MET A 344 3.64 10.00 -2.69
C MET A 344 2.57 11.10 -2.78
N ALA A 345 1.69 11.22 -1.78
CA ALA A 345 0.65 12.26 -1.73
C ALA A 345 1.27 13.67 -1.63
N GLU A 346 2.34 13.83 -0.86
CA GLU A 346 3.10 15.09 -0.82
C GLU A 346 3.61 15.46 -2.22
N CYS A 347 4.24 14.51 -2.93
CA CYS A 347 4.68 14.73 -4.32
C CYS A 347 3.53 15.09 -5.28
N VAL A 348 2.36 14.47 -5.11
CA VAL A 348 1.16 14.76 -5.91
C VAL A 348 0.69 16.19 -5.65
N ILE A 349 0.65 16.64 -4.40
CA ILE A 349 0.24 18.01 -4.07
C ILE A 349 1.28 19.02 -4.55
N ASP A 350 2.57 18.72 -4.49
CA ASP A 350 3.60 19.56 -5.08
C ASP A 350 3.37 19.76 -6.59
N LEU A 351 3.11 18.68 -7.33
CA LEU A 351 2.76 18.76 -8.76
C LEU A 351 1.51 19.60 -9.00
N ALA A 352 0.47 19.41 -8.19
CA ALA A 352 -0.80 20.14 -8.32
C ALA A 352 -0.65 21.67 -8.09
N THR A 353 0.32 22.06 -7.28
CA THR A 353 0.62 23.45 -6.92
C THR A 353 1.78 24.07 -7.72
N GLY A 354 2.26 23.39 -8.76
CA GLY A 354 3.31 23.88 -9.66
C GLY A 354 4.73 23.62 -9.20
N GLY A 355 4.92 22.77 -8.19
CA GLY A 355 6.23 22.33 -7.74
C GLY A 355 6.82 21.20 -8.59
N ALA A 356 8.06 20.83 -8.29
CA ALA A 356 8.81 19.75 -8.96
C ALA A 356 9.33 18.75 -7.91
N PRO A 357 8.50 17.77 -7.52
CA PRO A 357 8.89 16.81 -6.48
C PRO A 357 10.00 15.87 -6.94
N GLU A 358 10.82 15.43 -5.99
CA GLU A 358 11.80 14.38 -6.24
C GLU A 358 11.11 13.00 -6.23
N LEU A 359 10.93 12.44 -7.43
CA LEU A 359 10.36 11.11 -7.61
C LEU A 359 11.36 10.21 -8.33
N PRO A 360 11.43 8.91 -7.98
CA PRO A 360 12.13 7.93 -8.79
C PRO A 360 11.65 7.98 -10.24
N GLU A 361 12.56 7.93 -11.22
CA GLU A 361 12.20 8.00 -12.64
C GLU A 361 11.14 6.96 -13.03
N SER A 362 11.22 5.76 -12.43
CA SER A 362 10.28 4.68 -12.67
C SER A 362 8.86 4.91 -12.12
N PHE A 363 8.64 5.97 -11.32
CA PHE A 363 7.32 6.32 -10.77
C PHE A 363 6.57 7.31 -11.66
N TRP A 364 7.28 8.03 -12.54
CA TRP A 364 6.63 8.98 -13.42
C TRP A 364 5.68 8.31 -14.40
N LEU A 365 4.48 8.87 -14.55
CA LEU A 365 3.50 8.43 -15.56
C LEU A 365 4.13 8.29 -16.95
N SER A 366 4.98 9.24 -17.35
CA SER A 366 5.69 9.22 -18.64
C SER A 366 6.54 7.96 -18.85
N SER A 367 7.16 7.41 -17.80
CA SER A 367 7.94 6.17 -17.87
C SER A 367 7.04 4.95 -18.10
N HIS A 368 5.84 4.95 -17.51
CA HIS A 368 4.84 3.89 -17.73
C HIS A 368 4.28 3.95 -19.15
N LEU A 369 3.98 5.13 -19.68
CA LEU A 369 3.48 5.31 -21.05
C LEU A 369 4.48 4.85 -22.13
N LYS A 370 5.78 5.08 -21.93
CA LYS A 370 6.84 4.54 -22.80
C LYS A 370 6.88 3.01 -22.79
N SER A 371 6.76 2.42 -21.61
CA SER A 371 6.78 0.95 -21.41
C SER A 371 5.56 0.26 -22.03
N GLY A 372 4.40 0.90 -22.06
CA GLY A 372 3.18 0.40 -22.70
C GLY A 372 3.32 0.31 -24.21
N LYS A 373 3.86 1.35 -24.84
CA LYS A 373 4.05 1.40 -26.32
C LYS A 373 5.04 0.35 -26.85
N SER A 374 6.07 -0.01 -26.07
CA SER A 374 7.06 -1.02 -26.50
C SER A 374 6.51 -2.47 -26.51
N LYS A 375 5.42 -2.75 -25.76
CA LYS A 375 4.80 -4.08 -25.71
C LYS A 375 3.71 -4.31 -26.74
N THR A 376 3.12 -3.24 -27.27
CA THR A 376 2.09 -3.32 -28.33
C THR A 376 2.68 -3.32 -29.74
N GLY A 377 3.97 -3.00 -29.91
CA GLY A 377 4.66 -2.99 -31.20
C GLY A 377 5.32 -4.32 -31.62
N ASN A 378 5.17 -5.40 -30.86
CA ASN A 378 5.76 -6.71 -31.13
C ASN A 378 4.70 -7.84 -31.22
N ASN A 379 3.56 -7.56 -31.82
CA ASN A 379 2.60 -8.58 -32.25
C ASN A 379 2.40 -8.53 -33.77
#